data_845bb2c28427acd3d7a270863cc0cf72
#
_entry.id   845bb2c28427acd3d7a270863cc0cf72
#
_cell.length_a   1.000
_cell.length_b   1.000
_cell.length_c   1.000
_cell.angle_alpha   90.00
_cell.angle_beta   90.00
_cell.angle_gamma   90.00
#
_symmetry.space_group_name_H-M   'P 1'
#
loop_
_entity.id
_entity.type
_entity.pdbx_description
1 polymer ?
#
loop_
_entity_poly.entity_id
_entity_poly.type
_entity_poly.pdbx_seq_one_letter_code
_entity_poly.pdbx_strand_id
1 'polypeptide(L)'
;MTKFYHSLFILAIFVLNSCDEPGVVGLEVQPSSDKIEIFSNNFSQADSLPAFVISTESVDSLRTDETSSLLLGHIYTDPYFGDNVGAFVTQIALTESNIDLGDNPVVDSVVMSYSYSGYYGDLSTITGIAVNYSDLYIYKDSIYYSNHQFSGSPAGSEDLLLEFTISSDTSTSPTLKMILDNSIGQQILDLGNSILIDNETFQENFGLLWFNEYSPTPNSIIYLNPSGSNSNFTVYYHNSTSDTLSLSFILDGDAARINLFNEKPLSNLTIDPNLSYVQSMAGYKANISLQNINFIKEDLEGKAINKVTLSFNANDDSSYPPHENLSLVRVDSAGNNVFLADLSLEGVTHFGGEFSNGNYEFNITRYFNNLLNNDSYTNQLYLLSSGGAVNANRTIIDNSSIKISILYSAL
;
A
#
# COMPACT_ATOMS: atom_id res chain seq x y z
N MET A 1 -40.31 50.29 -21.01
CA MET A 1 -39.35 49.18 -20.74
C MET A 1 -38.38 49.48 -19.65
N THR A 2 -37.82 50.66 -19.50
CA THR A 2 -36.83 51.02 -18.47
C THR A 2 -37.32 50.88 -17.02
N LYS A 3 -38.59 51.14 -16.73
CA LYS A 3 -39.12 50.98 -15.36
C LYS A 3 -39.25 49.52 -14.91
N PHE A 4 -39.39 48.60 -15.79
CA PHE A 4 -39.48 47.14 -15.49
C PHE A 4 -38.12 46.56 -15.10
N TYR A 5 -37.04 47.03 -15.73
CA TYR A 5 -35.69 46.60 -15.38
C TYR A 5 -35.20 47.12 -14.04
N HIS A 6 -35.63 48.35 -13.63
CA HIS A 6 -35.30 48.90 -12.32
C HIS A 6 -36.01 48.16 -11.20
N SER A 7 -37.25 47.72 -11.41
CA SER A 7 -38.00 46.95 -10.44
C SER A 7 -37.42 45.52 -10.28
N LEU A 8 -36.96 44.89 -11.37
CA LEU A 8 -36.32 43.59 -11.37
C LEU A 8 -34.95 43.64 -10.69
N PHE A 9 -34.17 44.73 -10.90
CA PHE A 9 -32.87 44.92 -10.28
C PHE A 9 -32.94 45.15 -8.77
N ILE A 10 -33.97 45.88 -8.29
CA ILE A 10 -34.26 46.09 -6.86
C ILE A 10 -34.70 44.78 -6.21
N LEU A 11 -35.51 43.95 -6.88
CA LEU A 11 -35.91 42.65 -6.38
C LEU A 11 -34.71 41.66 -6.28
N ALA A 12 -33.77 41.73 -7.23
CA ALA A 12 -32.57 40.92 -7.20
C ALA A 12 -31.59 41.28 -6.05
N ILE A 13 -31.53 42.54 -5.64
CA ILE A 13 -30.72 43.00 -4.49
C ILE A 13 -31.32 42.51 -3.15
N PHE A 14 -32.62 42.34 -3.04
CA PHE A 14 -33.26 41.79 -1.82
C PHE A 14 -33.05 40.27 -1.69
N VAL A 15 -32.85 39.54 -2.78
CA VAL A 15 -32.60 38.09 -2.75
C VAL A 15 -31.15 37.75 -2.36
N LEU A 16 -30.21 38.68 -2.56
CA LEU A 16 -28.79 38.47 -2.23
C LEU A 16 -28.41 38.72 -0.77
N ASN A 17 -29.34 39.27 0.04
CA ASN A 17 -29.11 39.45 1.48
C ASN A 17 -29.79 38.37 2.35
N SER A 18 -30.32 37.30 1.77
CA SER A 18 -30.94 36.18 2.48
C SER A 18 -29.99 34.97 2.69
N CYS A 19 -28.69 35.24 2.80
CA CYS A 19 -27.74 34.33 3.45
C CYS A 19 -27.35 34.94 4.81
N ASP A 20 -28.32 34.99 5.72
CA ASP A 20 -27.92 34.82 7.11
C ASP A 20 -27.42 33.39 7.26
N GLU A 21 -26.21 33.25 7.81
CA GLU A 21 -25.79 32.00 8.42
C GLU A 21 -26.98 31.43 9.19
N PRO A 22 -27.23 30.10 9.21
CA PRO A 22 -28.24 29.55 10.10
C PRO A 22 -27.80 29.92 11.51
N GLY A 23 -28.12 31.13 11.88
CA GLY A 23 -27.87 31.67 13.19
C GLY A 23 -28.57 30.71 14.12
N VAL A 24 -27.92 30.42 15.14
CA VAL A 24 -28.21 29.81 16.42
C VAL A 24 -29.66 30.02 16.90
N VAL A 25 -30.65 29.90 15.99
CA VAL A 25 -32.07 29.92 16.29
C VAL A 25 -32.45 28.59 16.93
N GLY A 26 -32.29 28.55 18.23
CA GLY A 26 -32.53 27.36 19.05
C GLY A 26 -31.65 27.35 20.29
N LEU A 27 -30.43 27.84 20.24
CA LEU A 27 -29.56 27.99 21.42
C LEU A 27 -29.98 29.13 22.35
N GLU A 28 -30.65 30.16 21.83
CA GLU A 28 -31.18 31.28 22.65
C GLU A 28 -32.46 30.90 23.43
N VAL A 29 -33.12 29.81 23.05
CA VAL A 29 -34.36 29.33 23.72
C VAL A 29 -34.06 28.25 24.76
N GLN A 30 -32.83 27.73 24.77
CA GLN A 30 -32.43 26.71 25.75
C GLN A 30 -32.13 27.39 27.09
N PRO A 31 -32.75 26.97 28.19
CA PRO A 31 -32.39 27.49 29.52
C PRO A 31 -30.90 27.36 29.76
N SER A 32 -30.28 28.32 30.44
CA SER A 32 -28.85 28.30 30.70
C SER A 32 -28.42 27.08 31.52
N SER A 33 -29.33 26.45 32.25
CA SER A 33 -29.12 25.18 32.95
C SER A 33 -28.99 23.96 32.04
N ASP A 34 -29.43 24.05 30.77
CA ASP A 34 -29.46 22.93 29.83
C ASP A 34 -28.38 23.08 28.75
N LYS A 35 -27.50 24.11 28.85
CA LYS A 35 -26.38 24.31 27.93
C LYS A 35 -25.30 23.32 28.27
N ILE A 36 -24.98 22.44 27.30
CA ILE A 36 -23.81 21.54 27.37
C ILE A 36 -22.58 22.38 27.05
N GLU A 37 -21.70 22.58 28.01
CA GLU A 37 -20.38 23.19 27.77
C GLU A 37 -19.41 22.11 27.29
N ILE A 38 -18.72 22.40 26.16
CA ILE A 38 -17.74 21.52 25.57
C ILE A 38 -16.36 22.06 25.87
N PHE A 39 -15.51 21.23 26.45
CA PHE A 39 -14.15 21.54 26.80
C PHE A 39 -13.18 20.71 25.94
N SER A 40 -11.95 21.19 25.80
CA SER A 40 -10.89 20.48 25.08
C SER A 40 -9.63 20.43 25.92
N ASN A 41 -9.08 19.23 26.10
CA ASN A 41 -7.76 18.99 26.65
C ASN A 41 -6.85 18.39 25.58
N ASN A 42 -5.64 18.94 25.48
CA ASN A 42 -4.60 18.44 24.57
C ASN A 42 -3.43 17.90 25.40
N PHE A 43 -3.06 16.65 25.14
CA PHE A 43 -1.92 16.00 25.78
C PHE A 43 -0.82 15.82 24.73
N SER A 44 0.40 16.17 25.07
CA SER A 44 1.58 16.02 24.23
C SER A 44 2.77 15.53 25.05
N GLN A 45 3.87 15.17 24.38
CA GLN A 45 5.12 14.79 25.08
C GLN A 45 5.80 15.97 25.78
N ALA A 46 5.45 17.21 25.44
CA ALA A 46 6.03 18.42 26.03
C ALA A 46 5.51 18.73 27.43
N ASP A 47 4.41 18.09 27.85
CA ASP A 47 3.83 18.28 29.17
C ASP A 47 4.63 17.51 30.24
N SER A 48 4.53 17.94 31.47
CA SER A 48 5.25 17.32 32.62
C SER A 48 4.91 15.85 32.86
N LEU A 49 3.80 15.36 32.28
CA LEU A 49 3.37 13.97 32.27
C LEU A 49 3.17 13.55 30.81
N PRO A 50 4.11 12.82 30.19
CA PRO A 50 3.98 12.40 28.81
C PRO A 50 2.73 11.53 28.62
N ALA A 51 1.88 11.90 27.64
CA ALA A 51 0.67 11.15 27.33
C ALA A 51 0.98 9.83 26.61
N PHE A 52 2.15 9.73 25.99
CA PHE A 52 2.58 8.55 25.24
C PHE A 52 4.10 8.47 25.13
N VAL A 53 4.57 7.27 24.80
CA VAL A 53 5.93 6.98 24.34
C VAL A 53 5.80 6.39 22.94
N ILE A 54 6.67 6.84 22.03
CA ILE A 54 6.72 6.32 20.67
C ILE A 54 8.09 5.71 20.37
N SER A 55 8.10 4.63 19.62
CA SER A 55 9.31 3.96 19.12
C SER A 55 9.08 3.35 17.75
N THR A 56 10.15 3.12 17.01
CA THR A 56 10.11 2.42 15.72
C THR A 56 10.47 0.95 15.92
N GLU A 57 9.77 0.06 15.25
CA GLU A 57 10.02 -1.38 15.22
C GLU A 57 10.09 -1.87 13.79
N SER A 58 10.92 -2.88 13.52
CA SER A 58 10.94 -3.60 12.25
C SER A 58 9.68 -4.45 12.08
N VAL A 59 9.26 -4.63 10.83
CA VAL A 59 8.23 -5.60 10.43
C VAL A 59 8.94 -6.81 9.84
N ASP A 60 8.81 -7.98 10.46
CA ASP A 60 9.57 -9.18 10.06
C ASP A 60 9.18 -9.67 8.65
N SER A 61 7.90 -9.65 8.33
CA SER A 61 7.38 -10.06 7.03
C SER A 61 5.94 -9.58 6.82
N LEU A 62 5.52 -9.54 5.55
CA LEU A 62 4.14 -9.32 5.14
C LEU A 62 3.68 -10.47 4.26
N ARG A 63 2.41 -10.81 4.33
CA ARG A 63 1.79 -11.69 3.34
C ARG A 63 1.79 -10.98 1.98
N THR A 64 2.36 -11.62 0.95
CA THR A 64 2.57 -11.01 -0.38
C THR A 64 2.19 -11.94 -1.54
N ASP A 65 1.54 -13.06 -1.26
CA ASP A 65 0.90 -13.87 -2.29
C ASP A 65 -0.31 -13.14 -2.88
N GLU A 66 -0.55 -13.31 -4.16
CA GLU A 66 -1.72 -12.83 -4.90
C GLU A 66 -2.01 -11.32 -4.74
N THR A 67 -0.97 -10.52 -4.52
CA THR A 67 -1.13 -9.06 -4.39
C THR A 67 -1.63 -8.44 -5.70
N SER A 68 -2.39 -7.35 -5.59
CA SER A 68 -2.93 -6.60 -6.72
C SER A 68 -1.86 -5.83 -7.51
N SER A 69 -0.68 -5.65 -6.93
CA SER A 69 0.46 -4.96 -7.55
C SER A 69 1.73 -5.74 -7.28
N LEU A 70 2.55 -5.93 -8.31
CA LEU A 70 3.90 -6.45 -8.22
C LEU A 70 4.88 -5.29 -8.14
N LEU A 71 5.85 -5.39 -7.24
CA LEU A 71 6.82 -4.33 -6.97
C LEU A 71 8.20 -4.77 -7.50
N LEU A 72 8.76 -3.97 -8.40
CA LEU A 72 10.07 -4.23 -8.99
C LEU A 72 10.94 -2.98 -8.92
N GLY A 73 12.11 -3.11 -8.32
CA GLY A 73 13.05 -2.01 -8.25
C GLY A 73 13.86 -1.99 -6.97
N HIS A 74 14.68 -0.95 -6.83
CA HIS A 74 15.56 -0.77 -5.70
C HIS A 74 15.75 0.71 -5.41
N ILE A 75 15.57 1.12 -4.17
CA ILE A 75 15.97 2.42 -3.64
C ILE A 75 17.21 2.18 -2.78
N TYR A 76 18.37 2.52 -3.33
CA TYR A 76 19.67 2.24 -2.72
C TYR A 76 20.14 3.34 -1.74
N THR A 77 19.68 4.58 -1.93
CA THR A 77 20.24 5.75 -1.27
C THR A 77 19.24 6.58 -0.48
N ASP A 78 18.21 5.95 0.10
CA ASP A 78 17.34 6.70 1.01
C ASP A 78 18.14 7.13 2.26
N PRO A 79 18.22 8.45 2.57
CA PRO A 79 19.08 8.96 3.63
C PRO A 79 18.65 8.53 5.04
N TYR A 80 17.40 8.10 5.22
CA TYR A 80 16.85 7.68 6.51
C TYR A 80 16.62 6.18 6.60
N PHE A 81 16.14 5.55 5.52
CA PHE A 81 15.64 4.19 5.52
C PHE A 81 16.63 3.17 4.94
N GLY A 82 17.71 3.65 4.28
CA GLY A 82 18.67 2.77 3.62
C GLY A 82 18.06 2.03 2.43
N ASP A 83 18.47 0.78 2.25
CA ASP A 83 18.05 -0.05 1.10
C ASP A 83 16.61 -0.50 1.18
N ASN A 84 15.88 -0.36 0.07
CA ASN A 84 14.54 -0.89 -0.12
C ASN A 84 14.45 -1.61 -1.46
N VAL A 85 14.37 -2.94 -1.45
CA VAL A 85 14.39 -3.80 -2.65
C VAL A 85 13.07 -4.49 -2.82
N GLY A 86 12.51 -4.39 -4.02
CA GLY A 86 11.34 -5.13 -4.48
C GLY A 86 11.71 -6.02 -5.67
N ALA A 87 11.41 -7.30 -5.54
CA ALA A 87 11.49 -8.32 -6.57
C ALA A 87 10.20 -9.14 -6.54
N PHE A 88 9.95 -9.93 -7.57
CA PHE A 88 8.81 -10.83 -7.54
C PHE A 88 9.05 -12.11 -8.35
N VAL A 89 8.25 -13.11 -8.04
CA VAL A 89 8.13 -14.32 -8.83
C VAL A 89 6.70 -14.49 -9.30
N THR A 90 6.52 -15.07 -10.48
CA THR A 90 5.20 -15.33 -11.05
C THR A 90 5.18 -16.60 -11.88
N GLN A 91 4.06 -17.30 -11.83
CA GLN A 91 3.65 -18.25 -12.85
C GLN A 91 3.03 -17.50 -14.04
N ILE A 92 2.82 -18.19 -15.13
CA ILE A 92 1.91 -17.82 -16.22
C ILE A 92 0.82 -18.87 -16.32
N ALA A 93 -0.35 -18.50 -16.84
CA ALA A 93 -1.48 -19.41 -16.96
C ALA A 93 -2.05 -19.40 -18.38
N LEU A 94 -2.51 -20.57 -18.84
CA LEU A 94 -3.13 -20.74 -20.14
C LEU A 94 -4.41 -19.91 -20.23
N THR A 95 -4.68 -19.33 -21.39
CA THR A 95 -5.94 -18.63 -21.68
C THR A 95 -7.09 -19.59 -22.00
N GLU A 96 -6.78 -20.81 -22.41
CA GLU A 96 -7.72 -21.89 -22.73
C GLU A 96 -7.10 -23.25 -22.48
N SER A 97 -7.90 -24.29 -22.37
CA SER A 97 -7.48 -25.67 -22.18
C SER A 97 -7.36 -26.42 -23.50
N ASN A 98 -6.53 -27.47 -23.51
CA ASN A 98 -6.32 -28.37 -24.66
C ASN A 98 -5.79 -27.64 -25.91
N ILE A 99 -4.72 -26.88 -25.73
CA ILE A 99 -4.06 -26.15 -26.82
C ILE A 99 -3.41 -27.13 -27.81
N ASP A 100 -3.64 -26.91 -29.10
CA ASP A 100 -2.99 -27.63 -30.19
C ASP A 100 -1.98 -26.73 -30.90
N LEU A 101 -0.70 -27.03 -30.77
CA LEU A 101 0.41 -26.28 -31.37
C LEU A 101 0.63 -26.65 -32.86
N GLY A 102 0.03 -27.74 -33.34
CA GLY A 102 0.32 -28.32 -34.65
C GLY A 102 1.68 -29.02 -34.70
N ASP A 103 2.12 -29.35 -35.95
CA ASP A 103 3.34 -30.10 -36.17
C ASP A 103 4.59 -29.21 -36.25
N ASN A 104 5.64 -29.57 -35.49
CA ASN A 104 6.95 -28.89 -35.47
C ASN A 104 6.85 -27.38 -35.16
N PRO A 105 6.33 -26.98 -34.01
CA PRO A 105 6.26 -25.59 -33.64
C PRO A 105 7.65 -25.01 -33.33
N VAL A 106 7.95 -23.83 -33.88
CA VAL A 106 9.22 -23.11 -33.69
C VAL A 106 8.93 -21.66 -33.30
N VAL A 107 9.59 -21.17 -32.25
CA VAL A 107 9.41 -19.80 -31.74
C VAL A 107 10.02 -18.77 -32.69
N ASP A 108 9.28 -17.69 -32.94
CA ASP A 108 9.73 -16.51 -33.66
C ASP A 108 10.12 -15.39 -32.69
N SER A 109 9.32 -15.15 -31.66
CA SER A 109 9.62 -14.18 -30.60
C SER A 109 8.77 -14.41 -29.35
N VAL A 110 9.27 -13.92 -28.20
CA VAL A 110 8.57 -13.95 -26.93
C VAL A 110 8.45 -12.54 -26.37
N VAL A 111 7.23 -12.14 -26.05
CA VAL A 111 6.94 -10.80 -25.53
C VAL A 111 6.14 -10.93 -24.23
N MET A 112 6.62 -10.27 -23.19
CA MET A 112 5.90 -10.12 -21.93
C MET A 112 5.61 -8.67 -21.66
N SER A 113 4.42 -8.38 -21.19
CA SER A 113 4.00 -7.01 -20.85
C SER A 113 3.28 -6.99 -19.53
N TYR A 114 3.48 -5.92 -18.77
CA TYR A 114 2.68 -5.59 -17.60
C TYR A 114 2.07 -4.20 -17.75
N SER A 115 0.82 -4.05 -17.38
CA SER A 115 0.24 -2.72 -17.14
C SER A 115 1.02 -2.04 -16.02
N TYR A 116 1.47 -0.80 -16.27
CA TYR A 116 2.27 -0.02 -15.35
C TYR A 116 1.35 0.93 -14.56
N SER A 117 1.38 0.87 -13.23
CA SER A 117 0.45 1.59 -12.35
C SER A 117 1.09 2.82 -11.67
N GLY A 118 2.38 3.02 -11.82
CA GLY A 118 3.12 4.11 -11.19
C GLY A 118 4.47 3.67 -10.63
N TYR A 119 5.10 4.56 -9.89
CA TYR A 119 6.42 4.33 -9.30
C TYR A 119 6.61 5.15 -8.02
N TYR A 120 7.64 4.81 -7.28
CA TYR A 120 8.14 5.55 -6.12
C TYR A 120 9.63 5.80 -6.29
N GLY A 121 10.10 7.02 -6.05
CA GLY A 121 11.47 7.45 -6.31
C GLY A 121 11.67 8.06 -7.71
N ASP A 122 12.81 7.80 -8.35
CA ASP A 122 13.17 8.36 -9.67
C ASP A 122 13.17 7.28 -10.75
N LEU A 123 12.13 7.23 -11.56
CA LEU A 123 11.94 6.23 -12.62
C LEU A 123 13.11 6.18 -13.61
N SER A 124 13.80 7.31 -13.87
CA SER A 124 14.91 7.38 -14.83
C SER A 124 16.11 6.54 -14.43
N THR A 125 16.16 6.08 -13.17
CA THR A 125 17.25 5.26 -12.63
C THR A 125 17.11 3.76 -12.94
N ILE A 126 15.94 3.30 -13.36
CA ILE A 126 15.73 1.90 -13.78
C ILE A 126 16.26 1.71 -15.18
N THR A 127 17.47 1.16 -15.28
CA THR A 127 18.19 0.91 -16.52
C THR A 127 18.54 -0.57 -16.74
N GLY A 128 18.31 -1.41 -15.73
CA GLY A 128 18.57 -2.85 -15.76
C GLY A 128 17.50 -3.65 -15.02
N ILE A 129 16.89 -4.60 -15.71
CA ILE A 129 15.98 -5.61 -15.17
C ILE A 129 16.51 -6.97 -15.60
N ALA A 130 16.46 -7.97 -14.74
CA ALA A 130 16.71 -9.36 -15.07
C ALA A 130 15.44 -10.18 -14.98
N VAL A 131 15.24 -11.07 -15.94
CA VAL A 131 14.18 -12.07 -15.94
C VAL A 131 14.83 -13.45 -16.01
N ASN A 132 14.68 -14.25 -14.98
CA ASN A 132 15.28 -15.58 -14.89
C ASN A 132 14.18 -16.64 -14.81
N TYR A 133 14.48 -17.82 -15.33
CA TYR A 133 13.62 -18.99 -15.23
C TYR A 133 14.04 -19.90 -14.07
N SER A 134 13.07 -20.55 -13.44
CA SER A 134 13.27 -21.59 -12.43
C SER A 134 12.23 -22.67 -12.56
N ASP A 135 12.64 -23.91 -12.38
CA ASP A 135 11.77 -25.11 -12.32
C ASP A 135 11.03 -25.28 -10.98
N LEU A 136 11.14 -24.29 -10.11
CA LEU A 136 10.40 -24.25 -8.84
C LEU A 136 8.91 -24.03 -9.08
N TYR A 137 8.08 -24.50 -8.14
CA TYR A 137 6.64 -24.35 -8.18
C TYR A 137 6.10 -23.65 -6.94
N ILE A 138 5.08 -22.81 -7.12
CA ILE A 138 4.30 -22.20 -6.04
C ILE A 138 2.82 -22.55 -6.22
N TYR A 139 2.14 -22.77 -5.08
CA TYR A 139 0.72 -23.11 -5.07
C TYR A 139 -0.10 -21.85 -4.84
N LYS A 140 -1.03 -21.54 -5.75
CA LYS A 140 -1.89 -20.38 -5.66
C LYS A 140 -2.66 -20.26 -4.34
N ASP A 141 -3.14 -21.39 -3.82
CA ASP A 141 -3.92 -21.42 -2.58
C ASP A 141 -3.08 -21.43 -1.30
N SER A 142 -1.75 -21.36 -1.44
CA SER A 142 -0.83 -21.31 -0.32
C SER A 142 -0.53 -19.89 0.12
N ILE A 143 -0.22 -19.71 1.41
CA ILE A 143 0.16 -18.42 1.97
C ILE A 143 1.67 -18.26 1.85
N TYR A 144 2.10 -17.14 1.22
CA TYR A 144 3.50 -16.78 1.11
C TYR A 144 3.74 -15.38 1.70
N TYR A 145 4.94 -15.23 2.25
CA TYR A 145 5.39 -13.97 2.86
C TYR A 145 6.53 -13.35 2.07
N SER A 146 6.72 -12.06 2.24
CA SER A 146 7.73 -11.25 1.53
C SER A 146 9.17 -11.72 1.68
N ASN A 147 9.48 -12.49 2.72
CA ASN A 147 10.79 -13.09 3.02
C ASN A 147 10.82 -14.59 2.69
N HIS A 148 9.91 -15.09 1.85
CA HIS A 148 9.86 -16.50 1.50
C HIS A 148 11.19 -16.97 0.90
N GLN A 149 11.73 -18.06 1.44
CA GLN A 149 12.96 -18.68 0.97
C GLN A 149 12.64 -19.90 0.10
N PHE A 150 13.06 -19.85 -1.13
CA PHE A 150 12.94 -21.00 -2.02
C PHE A 150 14.08 -21.98 -1.78
N SER A 151 13.79 -23.28 -1.89
CA SER A 151 14.79 -24.35 -1.74
C SER A 151 15.75 -24.48 -2.94
N GLY A 152 15.61 -23.63 -3.92
CA GLY A 152 16.49 -23.42 -5.06
C GLY A 152 16.62 -21.92 -5.32
N SER A 153 17.65 -21.53 -6.01
CA SER A 153 17.84 -20.16 -6.45
C SER A 153 17.89 -20.15 -7.97
N PRO A 154 17.33 -19.14 -8.64
CA PRO A 154 17.64 -18.89 -10.04
C PRO A 154 19.12 -18.48 -10.23
N ALA A 155 19.90 -18.41 -9.14
CA ALA A 155 21.32 -18.11 -9.18
C ALA A 155 22.06 -19.08 -10.10
N GLY A 156 22.43 -18.59 -11.27
CA GLY A 156 23.06 -19.36 -12.34
C GLY A 156 22.15 -19.64 -13.54
N SER A 157 20.84 -19.30 -13.49
CA SER A 157 20.03 -19.25 -14.70
C SER A 157 20.43 -18.04 -15.56
N GLU A 158 20.46 -18.22 -16.88
CA GLU A 158 20.71 -17.13 -17.81
C GLU A 158 19.62 -16.07 -17.70
N ASP A 159 19.98 -14.80 -17.87
CA ASP A 159 19.02 -13.72 -17.97
C ASP A 159 18.30 -13.82 -19.32
N LEU A 160 16.98 -14.01 -19.27
CA LEU A 160 16.15 -14.17 -20.45
C LEU A 160 15.75 -12.82 -21.08
N LEU A 161 16.01 -11.69 -20.41
CA LEU A 161 15.61 -10.38 -20.91
C LEU A 161 16.58 -9.87 -21.97
N LEU A 162 16.09 -9.67 -23.19
CA LEU A 162 16.88 -9.08 -24.29
C LEU A 162 16.72 -7.56 -24.33
N GLU A 163 15.50 -7.06 -24.14
CA GLU A 163 15.19 -5.64 -24.21
C GLU A 163 13.94 -5.35 -23.37
N PHE A 164 13.89 -4.17 -22.75
CA PHE A 164 12.67 -3.67 -22.12
C PHE A 164 12.42 -2.20 -22.40
N THR A 165 11.16 -1.79 -22.32
CA THR A 165 10.70 -0.41 -22.46
C THR A 165 9.62 -0.12 -21.42
N ILE A 166 9.80 0.95 -20.65
CA ILE A 166 8.78 1.49 -19.76
C ILE A 166 8.12 2.66 -20.49
N SER A 167 6.84 2.50 -20.85
CA SER A 167 6.03 3.57 -21.41
C SER A 167 5.14 4.15 -20.32
N SER A 168 5.39 5.38 -19.95
CA SER A 168 4.58 6.15 -18.99
C SER A 168 3.67 7.17 -19.68
N ASP A 169 3.48 7.08 -20.98
CA ASP A 169 2.66 8.02 -21.75
C ASP A 169 1.20 7.97 -21.28
N THR A 170 0.68 9.14 -20.91
CA THR A 170 -0.68 9.32 -20.40
C THR A 170 -1.78 9.14 -21.45
N SER A 171 -1.42 9.05 -22.72
CA SER A 171 -2.37 8.90 -23.85
C SER A 171 -2.77 7.45 -24.15
N THR A 172 -1.98 6.48 -23.70
CA THR A 172 -2.25 5.05 -23.81
C THR A 172 -1.93 4.39 -22.49
N SER A 173 -2.59 3.28 -22.13
CA SER A 173 -2.31 2.59 -20.87
C SER A 173 -0.81 2.33 -20.71
N PRO A 174 -0.17 2.90 -19.68
CA PRO A 174 1.28 2.75 -19.49
C PRO A 174 1.66 1.28 -19.32
N THR A 175 2.80 0.87 -19.87
CA THR A 175 3.25 -0.53 -19.86
C THR A 175 4.73 -0.65 -19.61
N LEU A 176 5.13 -1.71 -18.90
CA LEU A 176 6.45 -2.31 -19.00
C LEU A 176 6.36 -3.41 -20.06
N LYS A 177 7.05 -3.24 -21.18
CA LYS A 177 7.14 -4.24 -22.26
C LYS A 177 8.53 -4.83 -22.26
N MET A 178 8.63 -6.14 -22.36
CA MET A 178 9.86 -6.93 -22.37
C MET A 178 9.89 -7.87 -23.56
N ILE A 179 11.04 -7.93 -24.23
CA ILE A 179 11.35 -8.93 -25.24
C ILE A 179 12.27 -9.96 -24.56
N LEU A 180 11.82 -11.21 -24.54
CA LEU A 180 12.52 -12.29 -23.88
C LEU A 180 13.23 -13.19 -24.90
N ASP A 181 14.25 -13.92 -24.44
CA ASP A 181 14.95 -14.91 -25.26
C ASP A 181 13.99 -16.00 -25.74
N ASN A 182 14.16 -16.39 -26.99
CA ASN A 182 13.29 -17.39 -27.64
C ASN A 182 13.36 -18.76 -26.98
N SER A 183 14.42 -19.07 -26.23
CA SER A 183 14.56 -20.34 -25.51
C SER A 183 13.43 -20.61 -24.54
N ILE A 184 12.91 -19.56 -23.85
CA ILE A 184 11.81 -19.75 -22.90
C ILE A 184 10.50 -20.08 -23.62
N GLY A 185 10.25 -19.46 -24.79
CA GLY A 185 9.10 -19.79 -25.61
C GLY A 185 9.21 -21.20 -26.20
N GLN A 186 10.43 -21.59 -26.66
CA GLN A 186 10.66 -22.93 -27.21
C GLN A 186 10.49 -24.01 -26.12
N GLN A 187 10.94 -23.73 -24.89
CA GLN A 187 10.70 -24.63 -23.75
C GLN A 187 9.19 -24.87 -23.52
N ILE A 188 8.36 -23.83 -23.65
CA ILE A 188 6.91 -23.99 -23.56
C ILE A 188 6.35 -24.85 -24.71
N LEU A 189 6.77 -24.58 -25.96
CA LEU A 189 6.28 -25.35 -27.12
C LEU A 189 6.75 -26.81 -27.06
N ASP A 190 7.93 -27.07 -26.52
CA ASP A 190 8.52 -28.42 -26.38
C ASP A 190 7.81 -29.26 -25.30
N LEU A 191 7.06 -28.64 -24.37
CA LEU A 191 6.17 -29.38 -23.45
C LEU A 191 5.09 -30.17 -24.21
N GLY A 192 4.67 -29.63 -25.36
CA GLY A 192 3.72 -30.26 -26.26
C GLY A 192 2.27 -30.27 -25.76
N ASN A 193 1.36 -30.69 -26.66
CA ASN A 193 -0.08 -30.60 -26.45
C ASN A 193 -0.57 -31.37 -25.22
N SER A 194 0.16 -32.43 -24.80
CA SER A 194 -0.21 -33.25 -23.63
C SER A 194 -0.03 -32.56 -22.29
N ILE A 195 0.74 -31.49 -22.23
CA ILE A 195 0.96 -30.65 -21.03
C ILE A 195 0.11 -29.38 -21.07
N LEU A 196 -0.21 -28.87 -22.26
CA LEU A 196 -1.02 -27.67 -22.45
C LEU A 196 -2.54 -27.98 -22.38
N ILE A 197 -2.95 -28.91 -21.53
CA ILE A 197 -4.33 -29.35 -21.37
C ILE A 197 -5.11 -28.56 -20.33
N ASP A 198 -4.46 -28.13 -19.25
CA ASP A 198 -5.00 -27.28 -18.19
C ASP A 198 -3.89 -26.57 -17.43
N ASN A 199 -4.26 -25.61 -16.58
CA ASN A 199 -3.30 -24.80 -15.83
C ASN A 199 -2.49 -25.57 -14.79
N GLU A 200 -3.10 -26.54 -14.10
CA GLU A 200 -2.43 -27.35 -13.09
C GLU A 200 -1.29 -28.15 -13.74
N THR A 201 -1.61 -28.89 -14.79
CA THR A 201 -0.61 -29.68 -15.53
C THR A 201 0.47 -28.82 -16.15
N PHE A 202 0.10 -27.68 -16.75
CA PHE A 202 1.06 -26.77 -17.36
C PHE A 202 2.04 -26.16 -16.34
N GLN A 203 1.52 -25.61 -15.27
CA GLN A 203 2.34 -24.90 -14.27
C GLN A 203 3.27 -25.82 -13.49
N GLU A 204 2.85 -27.06 -13.22
CA GLU A 204 3.73 -28.08 -12.60
C GLU A 204 4.92 -28.47 -13.49
N ASN A 205 4.81 -28.32 -14.81
CA ASN A 205 5.84 -28.67 -15.77
C ASN A 205 6.64 -27.48 -16.30
N PHE A 206 6.12 -26.24 -16.19
CA PHE A 206 6.79 -25.05 -16.69
C PHE A 206 7.61 -24.35 -15.59
N GLY A 207 7.07 -24.13 -14.39
CA GLY A 207 7.78 -23.47 -13.29
C GLY A 207 7.50 -21.96 -13.17
N LEU A 208 8.53 -21.16 -12.82
CA LEU A 208 8.43 -19.74 -12.41
C LEU A 208 9.31 -18.82 -13.23
N LEU A 209 8.88 -17.57 -13.38
CA LEU A 209 9.69 -16.45 -13.80
C LEU A 209 10.03 -15.55 -12.60
N TRP A 210 11.30 -15.17 -12.49
CA TRP A 210 11.85 -14.30 -11.45
C TRP A 210 12.23 -12.96 -12.03
N PHE A 211 11.84 -11.89 -11.34
CA PHE A 211 12.10 -10.52 -11.75
C PHE A 211 12.92 -9.80 -10.69
N ASN A 212 14.06 -9.27 -11.09
CA ASN A 212 14.98 -8.50 -10.25
C ASN A 212 15.41 -7.23 -10.98
N GLU A 213 15.71 -6.20 -10.22
CA GLU A 213 16.34 -4.98 -10.70
C GLU A 213 17.84 -5.03 -10.41
N TYR A 214 18.69 -4.55 -11.34
CA TYR A 214 20.16 -4.55 -11.22
C TYR A 214 20.84 -3.31 -11.81
N SER A 215 20.14 -2.17 -11.91
CA SER A 215 20.74 -0.92 -12.37
C SER A 215 21.94 -0.50 -11.53
N PRO A 216 22.92 0.22 -12.08
CA PRO A 216 24.14 0.61 -11.34
C PRO A 216 23.89 1.55 -10.16
N THR A 217 22.87 2.41 -10.26
CA THR A 217 22.49 3.38 -9.23
C THR A 217 20.97 3.46 -9.12
N PRO A 218 20.32 2.37 -8.67
CA PRO A 218 18.87 2.30 -8.66
C PRO A 218 18.29 3.21 -7.58
N ASN A 219 17.20 3.89 -7.89
CA ASN A 219 16.50 4.76 -6.95
C ASN A 219 15.00 4.83 -7.25
N SER A 220 14.39 3.73 -7.68
CA SER A 220 12.98 3.64 -7.97
C SER A 220 12.43 2.24 -7.77
N ILE A 221 11.16 2.16 -7.40
CA ILE A 221 10.37 0.94 -7.40
C ILE A 221 9.13 1.19 -8.26
N ILE A 222 8.92 0.35 -9.28
CA ILE A 222 7.77 0.40 -10.16
C ILE A 222 6.65 -0.52 -9.68
N TYR A 223 5.43 -0.13 -10.00
CA TYR A 223 4.20 -0.85 -9.65
C TYR A 223 3.59 -1.43 -10.91
N LEU A 224 3.49 -2.75 -10.96
CA LEU A 224 2.97 -3.50 -12.10
C LEU A 224 1.66 -4.16 -11.72
N ASN A 225 0.64 -3.98 -12.55
CA ASN A 225 -0.68 -4.57 -12.34
C ASN A 225 -0.83 -5.84 -13.18
N PRO A 226 -0.76 -7.04 -12.60
CA PRO A 226 -0.88 -8.29 -13.33
C PRO A 226 -2.27 -8.50 -13.97
N SER A 227 -3.33 -7.92 -13.39
CA SER A 227 -4.71 -7.97 -13.90
C SER A 227 -5.02 -6.88 -14.94
N GLY A 228 -4.03 -6.03 -15.28
CA GLY A 228 -4.23 -4.93 -16.22
C GLY A 228 -4.46 -5.44 -17.65
N SER A 229 -5.21 -4.68 -18.45
CA SER A 229 -5.58 -5.07 -19.83
C SER A 229 -4.40 -5.31 -20.77
N ASN A 230 -3.22 -4.76 -20.45
CA ASN A 230 -1.99 -4.94 -21.21
C ASN A 230 -1.03 -5.96 -20.57
N SER A 231 -1.45 -6.62 -19.49
CA SER A 231 -0.63 -7.64 -18.82
C SER A 231 -0.85 -8.99 -19.46
N ASN A 232 0.17 -9.46 -20.17
CA ASN A 232 0.16 -10.74 -20.87
C ASN A 232 1.59 -11.23 -21.14
N PHE A 233 1.70 -12.54 -21.38
CA PHE A 233 2.88 -13.18 -21.92
C PHE A 233 2.47 -13.85 -23.24
N THR A 234 3.20 -13.62 -24.34
CA THR A 234 2.84 -14.14 -25.67
C THR A 234 4.07 -14.73 -26.34
N VAL A 235 3.93 -15.97 -26.78
CA VAL A 235 4.87 -16.67 -27.66
C VAL A 235 4.33 -16.57 -29.09
N TYR A 236 5.06 -15.90 -29.97
CA TYR A 236 4.82 -15.91 -31.41
C TYR A 236 5.64 -17.06 -32.02
N TYR A 237 4.99 -17.86 -32.84
CA TYR A 237 5.61 -19.04 -33.42
C TYR A 237 5.05 -19.36 -34.81
N HIS A 238 5.72 -20.25 -35.50
CA HIS A 238 5.22 -20.90 -36.72
C HIS A 238 5.26 -22.41 -36.56
N ASN A 239 4.53 -23.12 -37.42
CA ASN A 239 4.56 -24.57 -37.49
C ASN A 239 4.56 -25.04 -38.95
N SER A 240 4.47 -26.34 -39.21
CA SER A 240 4.52 -26.91 -40.57
C SER A 240 3.41 -26.42 -41.51
N THR A 241 2.35 -25.81 -41.00
CA THR A 241 1.14 -25.44 -41.74
C THR A 241 0.84 -23.94 -41.74
N SER A 242 1.44 -23.16 -40.81
CA SER A 242 1.18 -21.73 -40.64
C SER A 242 2.45 -20.99 -40.25
N ASP A 243 2.69 -19.86 -40.91
CA ASP A 243 3.87 -19.00 -40.69
C ASP A 243 3.65 -17.94 -39.58
N THR A 244 2.40 -17.81 -39.06
CA THR A 244 2.07 -16.79 -38.05
C THR A 244 1.03 -17.33 -37.07
N LEU A 245 1.49 -17.70 -35.89
CA LEU A 245 0.67 -18.19 -34.79
C LEU A 245 1.08 -17.45 -33.50
N SER A 246 0.19 -17.43 -32.52
CA SER A 246 0.49 -16.90 -31.21
C SER A 246 -0.17 -17.73 -30.11
N LEU A 247 0.58 -17.96 -29.05
CA LEU A 247 0.12 -18.56 -27.82
C LEU A 247 0.21 -17.53 -26.71
N SER A 248 -0.92 -17.13 -26.17
CA SER A 248 -0.99 -16.09 -25.12
C SER A 248 -1.31 -16.72 -23.76
N PHE A 249 -0.73 -16.12 -22.72
CA PHE A 249 -0.91 -16.52 -21.31
C PHE A 249 -1.35 -15.30 -20.50
N ILE A 250 -2.11 -15.55 -19.45
CA ILE A 250 -2.50 -14.55 -18.46
C ILE A 250 -1.49 -14.54 -17.29
N LEU A 251 -1.36 -13.38 -16.65
CA LEU A 251 -0.45 -13.14 -15.51
C LEU A 251 -1.20 -12.95 -14.18
N ASP A 252 -2.48 -13.27 -14.19
CA ASP A 252 -3.41 -13.16 -13.07
C ASP A 252 -4.29 -14.41 -13.02
N GLY A 253 -5.35 -14.40 -12.23
CA GLY A 253 -6.27 -15.51 -12.16
C GLY A 253 -5.55 -16.75 -11.59
N ASP A 254 -5.30 -17.78 -12.39
CA ASP A 254 -4.63 -19.02 -11.98
C ASP A 254 -3.10 -18.92 -11.93
N ALA A 255 -2.52 -17.84 -12.38
CA ALA A 255 -1.08 -17.58 -12.28
C ALA A 255 -0.71 -17.09 -10.87
N ALA A 256 -0.14 -17.94 -10.04
CA ALA A 256 0.34 -17.58 -8.71
C ALA A 256 1.53 -16.61 -8.78
N ARG A 257 1.62 -15.70 -7.80
CA ARG A 257 2.67 -14.68 -7.74
C ARG A 257 2.98 -14.26 -6.30
N ILE A 258 4.21 -13.81 -6.06
CA ILE A 258 4.69 -13.41 -4.74
C ILE A 258 5.61 -12.20 -4.91
N ASN A 259 5.36 -11.10 -4.16
CA ASN A 259 6.37 -10.07 -3.98
C ASN A 259 7.39 -10.49 -2.93
N LEU A 260 8.66 -10.23 -3.22
CA LEU A 260 9.80 -10.53 -2.36
C LEU A 260 10.49 -9.23 -1.97
N PHE A 261 10.72 -9.03 -0.67
CA PHE A 261 11.34 -7.82 -0.13
C PHE A 261 12.56 -8.17 0.70
N ASN A 262 13.56 -7.28 0.70
CA ASN A 262 14.72 -7.44 1.56
C ASN A 262 14.35 -7.24 3.04
N GLU A 263 15.07 -7.90 3.94
CA GLU A 263 14.96 -7.67 5.38
C GLU A 263 15.44 -6.26 5.75
N LYS A 264 14.74 -5.62 6.68
CA LYS A 264 15.00 -4.26 7.14
C LYS A 264 15.20 -4.20 8.65
N PRO A 265 16.38 -4.62 9.16
CA PRO A 265 16.68 -4.49 10.57
C PRO A 265 16.79 -3.01 10.97
N LEU A 266 16.53 -2.69 12.24
CA LEU A 266 16.61 -1.32 12.75
C LEU A 266 17.98 -0.66 12.56
N SER A 267 19.05 -1.45 12.39
CA SER A 267 20.39 -0.96 12.10
C SER A 267 20.51 -0.27 10.72
N ASN A 268 19.55 -0.48 9.82
CA ASN A 268 19.52 0.18 8.51
C ASN A 268 18.94 1.59 8.57
N LEU A 269 18.22 1.92 9.65
CA LEU A 269 17.71 3.27 9.86
C LEU A 269 18.78 4.25 10.30
N THR A 270 18.74 5.46 9.78
CA THR A 270 19.41 6.60 10.41
C THR A 270 18.52 7.12 11.54
N ILE A 271 18.76 6.60 12.76
CA ILE A 271 17.89 6.87 13.90
C ILE A 271 18.10 8.28 14.44
N ASP A 272 17.02 9.08 14.46
CA ASP A 272 16.90 10.32 15.23
C ASP A 272 15.89 10.08 16.38
N PRO A 273 16.25 10.35 17.64
CA PRO A 273 15.35 10.14 18.80
C PRO A 273 14.08 11.02 18.76
N ASN A 274 14.09 12.11 17.97
CA ASN A 274 12.94 12.98 17.79
C ASN A 274 12.01 12.55 16.66
N LEU A 275 12.37 11.49 15.92
CA LEU A 275 11.63 11.00 14.78
C LEU A 275 11.19 9.54 14.97
N SER A 276 10.08 9.19 14.34
CA SER A 276 9.63 7.80 14.20
C SER A 276 9.34 7.51 12.75
N TYR A 277 9.43 6.24 12.39
CA TYR A 277 9.49 5.81 11.01
C TYR A 277 8.43 4.76 10.72
N VAL A 278 7.73 4.91 9.58
CA VAL A 278 6.82 3.90 9.03
C VAL A 278 7.23 3.67 7.58
N GLN A 279 7.37 2.41 7.16
CA GLN A 279 7.75 2.05 5.81
C GLN A 279 6.98 0.82 5.34
N SER A 280 6.53 0.86 4.10
CA SER A 280 5.97 -0.28 3.34
C SER A 280 7.01 -1.38 3.08
N MET A 281 6.63 -2.43 2.36
CA MET A 281 7.51 -3.51 1.92
C MET A 281 8.21 -4.22 3.09
N ALA A 282 7.44 -4.59 4.12
CA ALA A 282 7.94 -5.18 5.38
C ALA A 282 9.06 -4.34 6.03
N GLY A 283 8.94 -3.02 5.98
CA GLY A 283 9.92 -2.09 6.55
C GLY A 283 9.70 -1.85 8.03
N TYR A 284 9.13 -0.70 8.39
CA TYR A 284 9.02 -0.26 9.77
C TYR A 284 7.60 0.13 10.15
N LYS A 285 7.28 0.01 11.43
CA LYS A 285 6.05 0.47 12.07
C LYS A 285 6.39 1.33 13.29
N ALA A 286 5.50 2.26 13.64
CA ALA A 286 5.63 3.01 14.87
C ALA A 286 4.75 2.41 15.97
N ASN A 287 5.35 2.17 17.13
CA ASN A 287 4.69 1.71 18.36
C ASN A 287 4.38 2.93 19.23
N ILE A 288 3.12 3.20 19.48
CA ILE A 288 2.63 4.29 20.32
C ILE A 288 2.04 3.68 21.59
N SER A 289 2.69 3.88 22.72
CA SER A 289 2.21 3.43 24.02
C SER A 289 1.65 4.59 24.82
N LEU A 290 0.35 4.57 25.09
CA LEU A 290 -0.32 5.60 25.88
C LEU A 290 0.09 5.48 27.35
N GLN A 291 0.47 6.60 27.95
CA GLN A 291 0.97 6.64 29.32
C GLN A 291 -0.04 7.36 30.22
N ASN A 292 0.13 7.21 31.53
CA ASN A 292 -0.63 7.94 32.56
C ASN A 292 -2.17 7.82 32.42
N ILE A 293 -2.66 6.68 31.91
CA ILE A 293 -4.10 6.44 31.69
C ILE A 293 -4.93 6.67 32.94
N ASN A 294 -4.44 6.26 34.11
CA ASN A 294 -5.16 6.44 35.37
C ASN A 294 -5.31 7.94 35.73
N PHE A 295 -4.27 8.75 35.50
CA PHE A 295 -4.34 10.20 35.70
C PHE A 295 -5.38 10.85 34.75
N ILE A 296 -5.37 10.45 33.46
CA ILE A 296 -6.35 10.94 32.48
C ILE A 296 -7.75 10.50 32.89
N LYS A 297 -7.93 9.27 33.38
CA LYS A 297 -9.21 8.76 33.85
C LYS A 297 -9.73 9.55 35.03
N GLU A 298 -8.89 9.87 36.02
CA GLU A 298 -9.25 10.71 37.18
C GLU A 298 -9.66 12.14 36.74
N ASP A 299 -8.90 12.75 35.80
CA ASP A 299 -9.23 14.09 35.28
C ASP A 299 -10.55 14.13 34.51
N LEU A 300 -10.95 13.00 33.90
CA LEU A 300 -12.19 12.87 33.14
C LEU A 300 -13.37 12.31 33.97
N GLU A 301 -13.20 12.10 35.27
CA GLU A 301 -14.29 11.64 36.14
C GLU A 301 -15.47 12.64 36.14
N GLY A 302 -16.69 12.13 35.96
CA GLY A 302 -17.90 12.95 35.86
C GLY A 302 -18.02 13.77 34.58
N LYS A 303 -17.23 13.45 33.53
CA LYS A 303 -17.27 14.09 32.22
C LYS A 303 -17.69 13.08 31.15
N ALA A 304 -18.44 13.53 30.15
CA ALA A 304 -18.79 12.73 28.98
C ALA A 304 -17.78 13.03 27.84
N ILE A 305 -17.06 12.01 27.41
CA ILE A 305 -16.11 12.12 26.29
C ILE A 305 -16.89 12.14 24.96
N ASN A 306 -16.77 13.23 24.22
CA ASN A 306 -17.47 13.44 22.95
C ASN A 306 -16.62 13.05 21.74
N LYS A 307 -15.33 13.39 21.74
CA LYS A 307 -14.38 13.04 20.68
C LYS A 307 -12.97 12.92 21.25
N VAL A 308 -12.23 11.93 20.76
CA VAL A 308 -10.77 11.80 21.00
C VAL A 308 -10.05 11.68 19.67
N THR A 309 -9.08 12.53 19.46
CA THR A 309 -8.28 12.57 18.23
C THR A 309 -6.81 12.38 18.57
N LEU A 310 -6.17 11.44 17.87
CA LEU A 310 -4.70 11.31 17.79
C LEU A 310 -4.23 11.98 16.52
N SER A 311 -3.32 12.94 16.60
CA SER A 311 -2.77 13.62 15.43
C SER A 311 -1.26 13.82 15.53
N PHE A 312 -0.59 13.91 14.37
CA PHE A 312 0.84 14.14 14.28
C PHE A 312 1.23 14.67 12.89
N ASN A 313 2.31 15.44 12.84
CA ASN A 313 2.89 15.91 11.59
C ASN A 313 3.86 14.87 11.02
N ALA A 314 3.91 14.81 9.70
CA ALA A 314 4.89 14.02 8.97
C ALA A 314 5.62 14.89 7.94
N ASN A 315 6.84 14.48 7.60
CA ASN A 315 7.64 15.16 6.60
C ASN A 315 7.01 14.94 5.20
N ASP A 316 6.74 16.05 4.51
CA ASP A 316 6.29 16.06 3.12
C ASP A 316 7.51 16.18 2.20
N ASP A 317 8.04 15.04 1.79
CA ASP A 317 9.21 14.93 0.90
C ASP A 317 8.73 14.67 -0.53
N SER A 318 8.98 15.58 -1.44
CA SER A 318 8.55 15.47 -2.83
C SER A 318 9.25 14.35 -3.60
N SER A 319 10.45 13.94 -3.17
CA SER A 319 11.19 12.82 -3.79
C SER A 319 10.70 11.47 -3.29
N TYR A 320 10.28 11.43 -2.03
CA TYR A 320 9.76 10.25 -1.34
C TYR A 320 8.48 10.61 -0.58
N PRO A 321 7.36 10.79 -1.29
CA PRO A 321 6.11 11.21 -0.66
C PRO A 321 5.70 10.25 0.47
N PRO A 322 5.15 10.78 1.59
CA PRO A 322 4.64 9.94 2.65
C PRO A 322 3.47 9.09 2.18
N HIS A 323 3.04 8.14 3.01
CA HIS A 323 1.85 7.36 2.70
C HIS A 323 0.63 8.28 2.56
N GLU A 324 -0.19 8.05 1.53
CA GLU A 324 -1.48 8.73 1.42
C GLU A 324 -2.39 8.39 2.61
N ASN A 325 -2.29 7.14 3.09
CA ASN A 325 -3.04 6.65 4.24
C ASN A 325 -2.15 5.80 5.13
N LEU A 326 -2.25 6.00 6.43
CA LEU A 326 -1.70 5.13 7.46
C LEU A 326 -2.83 4.36 8.17
N SER A 327 -2.52 3.17 8.65
CA SER A 327 -3.43 2.34 9.44
C SER A 327 -3.02 2.37 10.91
N LEU A 328 -3.98 2.61 11.80
CA LEU A 328 -3.77 2.53 13.24
C LEU A 328 -4.52 1.31 13.80
N VAL A 329 -3.79 0.43 14.49
CA VAL A 329 -4.34 -0.77 15.12
C VAL A 329 -3.97 -0.82 16.59
N ARG A 330 -4.78 -1.47 17.43
CA ARG A 330 -4.40 -1.80 18.79
C ARG A 330 -3.72 -3.16 18.86
N VAL A 331 -2.91 -3.35 19.87
CA VAL A 331 -2.35 -4.66 20.21
C VAL A 331 -3.25 -5.28 21.30
N ASP A 332 -3.73 -6.50 21.09
CA ASP A 332 -4.51 -7.21 22.12
C ASP A 332 -3.59 -7.85 23.18
N SER A 333 -4.18 -8.44 24.21
CA SER A 333 -3.42 -9.10 25.28
C SER A 333 -2.62 -10.34 24.83
N ALA A 334 -2.90 -10.86 23.64
CA ALA A 334 -2.16 -11.96 23.03
C ALA A 334 -1.05 -11.47 22.08
N GLY A 335 -0.92 -10.15 21.88
CA GLY A 335 0.07 -9.54 20.99
C GLY A 335 -0.39 -9.40 19.53
N ASN A 336 -1.67 -9.67 19.24
CA ASN A 336 -2.17 -9.56 17.88
C ASN A 336 -2.60 -8.12 17.53
N ASN A 337 -2.41 -7.75 16.27
CA ASN A 337 -2.94 -6.52 15.72
C ASN A 337 -4.46 -6.64 15.49
N VAL A 338 -5.22 -5.71 16.06
CA VAL A 338 -6.68 -5.66 15.94
C VAL A 338 -7.10 -4.27 15.49
N PHE A 339 -7.92 -4.18 14.46
CA PHE A 339 -8.48 -2.90 14.03
C PHE A 339 -9.28 -2.24 15.15
N LEU A 340 -9.18 -0.91 15.26
CA LEU A 340 -9.96 -0.16 16.21
C LEU A 340 -11.46 -0.22 15.86
N ALA A 341 -12.31 -0.24 16.89
CA ALA A 341 -13.77 -0.18 16.72
C ALA A 341 -14.20 1.12 15.99
N ASP A 342 -13.42 2.18 16.13
CA ASP A 342 -13.59 3.45 15.42
C ASP A 342 -13.52 3.27 13.90
N LEU A 343 -12.64 2.38 13.39
CA LEU A 343 -12.59 2.04 11.97
C LEU A 343 -13.68 1.03 11.59
N SER A 344 -13.79 -0.08 12.33
CA SER A 344 -14.63 -1.20 11.91
C SER A 344 -16.13 -0.95 12.00
N LEU A 345 -16.57 -0.03 12.87
CA LEU A 345 -17.98 0.32 13.06
C LEU A 345 -18.38 1.64 12.38
N GLU A 346 -17.49 2.63 12.35
CA GLU A 346 -17.82 3.97 11.84
C GLU A 346 -17.28 4.21 10.41
N GLY A 347 -16.35 3.39 9.95
CA GLY A 347 -15.76 3.46 8.61
C GLY A 347 -14.61 4.45 8.49
N VAL A 348 -13.93 4.39 7.32
CA VAL A 348 -12.67 5.11 7.05
C VAL A 348 -12.83 6.63 7.15
N THR A 349 -13.91 7.20 6.60
CA THR A 349 -14.16 8.66 6.61
C THR A 349 -14.25 9.23 8.02
N HIS A 350 -14.81 8.48 8.96
CA HIS A 350 -14.92 8.89 10.36
C HIS A 350 -13.62 8.67 11.11
N PHE A 351 -12.92 7.57 10.81
CA PHE A 351 -11.69 7.17 11.47
C PHE A 351 -10.51 8.05 11.11
N GLY A 352 -10.36 8.42 9.84
CA GLY A 352 -9.23 9.21 9.33
C GLY A 352 -8.03 8.38 8.95
N GLY A 353 -6.84 8.95 9.10
CA GLY A 353 -5.55 8.34 8.73
C GLY A 353 -5.06 8.75 7.34
N GLU A 354 -5.74 9.69 6.67
CA GLU A 354 -5.33 10.29 5.41
C GLU A 354 -4.29 11.41 5.66
N PHE A 355 -3.27 11.48 4.78
CA PHE A 355 -2.30 12.57 4.80
C PHE A 355 -2.89 13.84 4.21
N SER A 356 -2.93 14.88 5.00
CA SER A 356 -3.46 16.17 4.56
C SER A 356 -2.69 17.32 5.20
N ASN A 357 -2.19 18.23 4.37
CA ASN A 357 -1.47 19.44 4.82
C ASN A 357 -0.31 19.15 5.80
N GLY A 358 0.46 18.09 5.55
CA GLY A 358 1.57 17.70 6.40
C GLY A 358 1.18 16.97 7.68
N ASN A 359 -0.06 16.53 7.82
CA ASN A 359 -0.61 15.96 9.04
C ASN A 359 -1.41 14.66 8.78
N TYR A 360 -1.42 13.78 9.79
CA TYR A 360 -2.37 12.68 9.93
C TYR A 360 -3.24 12.89 11.16
N GLU A 361 -4.52 12.58 11.05
CA GLU A 361 -5.48 12.64 12.15
C GLU A 361 -6.30 11.35 12.20
N PHE A 362 -6.45 10.77 13.41
CA PHE A 362 -7.25 9.58 13.68
C PHE A 362 -8.29 9.88 14.76
N ASN A 363 -9.53 9.56 14.52
CA ASN A 363 -10.57 9.53 15.55
C ASN A 363 -10.48 8.19 16.30
N ILE A 364 -10.11 8.22 17.56
CA ILE A 364 -9.94 7.05 18.43
C ILE A 364 -10.90 7.05 19.62
N THR A 365 -12.03 7.70 19.48
CA THR A 365 -12.98 7.93 20.58
C THR A 365 -13.47 6.63 21.24
N ARG A 366 -13.86 5.63 20.44
CA ARG A 366 -14.34 4.33 20.95
C ARG A 366 -13.22 3.55 21.61
N TYR A 367 -12.05 3.49 20.97
CA TYR A 367 -10.88 2.84 21.55
C TYR A 367 -10.53 3.46 22.91
N PHE A 368 -10.47 4.79 22.98
CA PHE A 368 -10.11 5.51 24.19
C PHE A 368 -11.12 5.30 25.33
N ASN A 369 -12.43 5.36 25.04
CA ASN A 369 -13.46 5.04 26.00
C ASN A 369 -13.33 3.59 26.53
N ASN A 370 -13.06 2.63 25.65
CA ASN A 370 -12.83 1.25 26.07
C ASN A 370 -11.56 1.11 26.91
N LEU A 371 -10.48 1.79 26.55
CA LEU A 371 -9.23 1.78 27.30
C LEU A 371 -9.41 2.27 28.75
N LEU A 372 -10.25 3.29 28.96
CA LEU A 372 -10.54 3.81 30.30
C LEU A 372 -11.46 2.91 31.14
N ASN A 373 -12.29 2.08 30.51
CA ASN A 373 -13.40 1.37 31.18
C ASN A 373 -13.32 -0.16 31.09
N ASN A 374 -12.33 -0.71 30.37
CA ASN A 374 -12.21 -2.15 30.13
C ASN A 374 -10.75 -2.62 30.26
N ASP A 375 -10.48 -3.38 31.30
CA ASP A 375 -9.12 -3.89 31.63
C ASP A 375 -8.55 -4.84 30.57
N SER A 376 -9.36 -5.32 29.62
CA SER A 376 -8.86 -6.14 28.49
C SER A 376 -8.26 -5.30 27.34
N TYR A 377 -8.40 -3.97 27.38
CA TYR A 377 -7.82 -3.08 26.39
C TYR A 377 -6.39 -2.70 26.79
N THR A 378 -5.46 -2.90 25.87
CA THR A 378 -4.08 -2.47 26.05
C THR A 378 -3.91 -1.00 25.66
N ASN A 379 -2.94 -0.33 26.26
CA ASN A 379 -2.56 1.05 25.93
C ASN A 379 -1.60 1.15 24.74
N GLN A 380 -1.39 0.05 23.99
CA GLN A 380 -0.44 -0.05 22.89
C GLN A 380 -1.17 0.02 21.55
N LEU A 381 -0.69 0.91 20.68
CA LEU A 381 -1.13 1.08 19.31
C LEU A 381 0.05 0.90 18.36
N TYR A 382 -0.19 0.28 17.21
CA TYR A 382 0.74 0.30 16.08
C TYR A 382 0.22 1.18 14.96
N LEU A 383 1.09 2.05 14.47
CA LEU A 383 0.90 2.78 13.24
C LEU A 383 1.63 2.05 12.13
N LEU A 384 0.89 1.63 11.12
CA LEU A 384 1.33 0.76 10.04
C LEU A 384 1.12 1.44 8.69
N SER A 385 1.91 1.06 7.69
CA SER A 385 1.63 1.42 6.31
C SER A 385 0.30 0.80 5.85
N SER A 386 -0.56 1.59 5.23
CA SER A 386 -1.73 1.07 4.53
C SER A 386 -1.31 0.53 3.16
N GLY A 387 -1.65 -0.73 2.87
CA GLY A 387 -1.22 -1.39 1.62
C GLY A 387 0.28 -1.66 1.52
N GLY A 388 0.96 -1.92 2.64
CA GLY A 388 2.42 -2.09 2.69
C GLY A 388 3.00 -3.20 1.81
N ALA A 389 2.17 -4.13 1.32
CA ALA A 389 2.56 -5.19 0.38
C ALA A 389 2.50 -4.76 -1.10
N VAL A 390 1.91 -3.58 -1.41
CA VAL A 390 1.61 -3.14 -2.80
C VAL A 390 2.07 -1.71 -3.09
N ASN A 391 2.76 -1.05 -2.18
CA ASN A 391 3.40 0.25 -2.38
C ASN A 391 4.75 0.31 -1.66
N ALA A 392 5.58 1.31 -1.99
CA ALA A 392 6.92 1.49 -1.45
C ALA A 392 7.07 2.74 -0.57
N ASN A 393 5.95 3.37 -0.20
CA ASN A 393 5.95 4.63 0.55
C ASN A 393 6.63 4.50 1.92
N ARG A 394 7.13 5.64 2.40
CA ARG A 394 7.68 5.79 3.74
C ARG A 394 7.20 7.09 4.38
N THR A 395 7.09 7.11 5.69
CA THR A 395 6.66 8.29 6.45
C THR A 395 7.60 8.53 7.62
N ILE A 396 8.06 9.75 7.76
CA ILE A 396 8.86 10.23 8.90
C ILE A 396 7.96 11.10 9.76
N ILE A 397 7.80 10.74 11.02
CA ILE A 397 6.92 11.38 11.99
C ILE A 397 7.75 12.24 12.93
N ASP A 398 7.36 13.50 13.11
CA ASP A 398 7.89 14.37 14.16
C ASP A 398 7.26 14.00 15.50
N ASN A 399 8.03 13.36 16.38
CA ASN A 399 7.57 12.90 17.68
C ASN A 399 7.07 14.05 18.57
N SER A 400 7.59 15.26 18.38
CA SER A 400 7.18 16.44 19.17
C SER A 400 5.79 16.95 18.77
N SER A 401 5.32 16.60 17.58
CA SER A 401 4.03 17.03 17.05
C SER A 401 2.87 16.15 17.48
N ILE A 402 3.16 14.95 18.02
CA ILE A 402 2.12 13.99 18.39
C ILE A 402 1.32 14.52 19.58
N LYS A 403 0.00 14.47 19.45
CA LYS A 403 -0.91 14.86 20.53
C LYS A 403 -2.21 14.07 20.50
N ILE A 404 -2.81 13.94 21.68
CA ILE A 404 -4.17 13.45 21.87
C ILE A 404 -5.03 14.64 22.30
N SER A 405 -6.07 14.92 21.54
CA SER A 405 -7.07 15.95 21.85
C SER A 405 -8.34 15.29 22.32
N ILE A 406 -8.84 15.66 23.50
CA ILE A 406 -10.06 15.13 24.09
C ILE A 406 -11.10 16.23 24.20
N LEU A 407 -12.21 16.09 23.49
CA LEU A 407 -13.41 16.91 23.65
C LEU A 407 -14.35 16.22 24.63
N TYR A 408 -14.77 16.95 25.65
CA TYR A 408 -15.70 16.42 26.67
C TYR A 408 -16.69 17.49 27.12
N SER A 409 -17.80 17.05 27.72
CA SER A 409 -18.78 17.90 28.37
C SER A 409 -18.92 17.49 29.84
N ALA A 410 -19.23 18.45 30.71
CA ALA A 410 -19.66 18.14 32.08
C ALA A 410 -20.99 17.40 32.07
N LEU A 411 -21.15 16.38 32.92
CA LEU A 411 -22.39 15.65 33.12
C LEU A 411 -23.26 16.36 34.17
#